data_0d69de48f3965d78a169e850f00aca6b
#
_entry.id   0d69de48f3965d78a169e850f00aca6b
#
_cell.length_a   1.000
_cell.length_b   1.000
_cell.length_c   1.000
_cell.angle_alpha   90.00
_cell.angle_beta   90.00
_cell.angle_gamma   90.00
#
_symmetry.space_group_name_H-M   'P 1'
#
loop_
_entity.id
_entity.type
_entity.pdbx_description
1 polymer ?
#
loop_
_entity_poly.entity_id
_entity_poly.type
_entity_poly.pdbx_seq_one_letter_code
_entity_poly.pdbx_strand_id
1 'polypeptide(L)'
;MRTVIGRWLLALLAIAPAACETVPDYPNRPLTAGAANPPPSDLIGADPVAPLILIAFSGGGSRAAALGLGVLDELAAQTYPATGKPVSLIDRVKVVSSVSGGSVVAAWFGLVGPARLDELKSDFLARDNMATLEWDAADPVTLARLSLSSYTRIDALRDLLDRELFHGARFADLRRPGAPLVVMNATDMESGEVFAFTPQRFDDLCSDLDQLPLSVAVAASAAFPVALSPMSLRNYSYEECKGAIPGGGWISAELTLPLPRYINLEEYKRARYANALRNGKDAYRNEHYLHLLDNQGVQSLTEVLVSPHSPGRILDAVNSGRARRIVVIAVNARADADNGVGGNPAAPGLLKVVNTVIGAPIDSTTARTNASLQDLVDTLKSAGASTVRAPGQPLFAGLRVYNISVDFDQFLPEQHQLQIAVKNIGTSWSLSPTQLQEAVEAGRILLRQHPCFQRLLLDLNARPVLAEPATIRKSCPFEDDKIS
;
A
#
# COMPACT_ATOMS: atom_id res chain seq x y z
N MET A 1 -29.44 18.97 -46.63
CA MET A 1 -28.62 18.13 -45.72
C MET A 1 -28.60 18.60 -44.25
N ARG A 2 -29.15 19.72 -43.85
CA ARG A 2 -29.20 20.23 -42.46
C ARG A 2 -30.40 19.78 -41.62
N THR A 3 -31.42 19.18 -42.19
CA THR A 3 -32.65 18.79 -41.49
C THR A 3 -32.74 17.32 -41.09
N VAL A 4 -31.84 16.48 -41.56
CA VAL A 4 -31.87 15.04 -41.23
C VAL A 4 -31.00 14.73 -39.98
N ILE A 5 -29.92 15.46 -39.76
CA ILE A 5 -29.04 15.28 -38.61
C ILE A 5 -29.71 15.70 -37.28
N GLY A 6 -30.56 16.73 -37.32
CA GLY A 6 -31.29 17.19 -36.13
C GLY A 6 -32.38 16.23 -35.64
N ARG A 7 -32.91 15.37 -36.51
CA ARG A 7 -33.93 14.37 -36.11
C ARG A 7 -33.35 13.11 -35.47
N TRP A 8 -32.12 12.78 -35.78
CA TRP A 8 -31.43 11.64 -35.13
C TRP A 8 -30.88 11.99 -33.77
N LEU A 9 -30.45 13.23 -33.54
CA LEU A 9 -30.04 13.72 -32.21
C LEU A 9 -31.21 13.83 -31.22
N LEU A 10 -32.41 14.16 -31.69
CA LEU A 10 -33.62 14.18 -30.86
C LEU A 10 -34.18 12.77 -30.58
N ALA A 11 -33.96 11.81 -31.47
CA ALA A 11 -34.32 10.40 -31.23
C ALA A 11 -33.41 9.70 -30.20
N LEU A 12 -32.15 10.11 -30.10
CA LEU A 12 -31.23 9.61 -29.09
C LEU A 12 -31.52 10.20 -27.69
N LEU A 13 -32.14 11.36 -27.60
CA LEU A 13 -32.55 11.96 -26.31
C LEU A 13 -33.90 11.44 -25.80
N ALA A 14 -34.67 10.72 -26.62
CA ALA A 14 -35.99 10.18 -26.24
C ALA A 14 -35.94 8.73 -25.72
N ILE A 15 -34.81 8.09 -25.74
CA ILE A 15 -34.61 6.83 -25.02
C ILE A 15 -33.99 7.19 -23.67
N ALA A 16 -34.79 7.85 -22.81
CA ALA A 16 -34.58 7.70 -21.37
C ALA A 16 -35.01 6.26 -21.05
N PRO A 17 -34.14 5.32 -20.74
CA PRO A 17 -34.58 4.05 -20.21
C PRO A 17 -35.31 4.39 -18.92
N ALA A 18 -36.49 3.82 -18.71
CA ALA A 18 -36.96 3.55 -17.37
C ALA A 18 -35.77 2.85 -16.71
N ALA A 19 -35.05 3.58 -15.87
CA ALA A 19 -33.98 3.01 -15.09
C ALA A 19 -34.64 1.97 -14.21
N CYS A 20 -34.64 0.70 -14.64
CA CYS A 20 -34.55 -0.38 -13.71
C CYS A 20 -33.28 -0.02 -12.93
N GLU A 21 -33.38 0.36 -11.67
CA GLU A 21 -32.27 0.38 -10.74
C GLU A 21 -31.68 -1.03 -10.77
N THR A 22 -30.72 -1.22 -11.65
CA THR A 22 -29.91 -2.44 -11.63
C THR A 22 -29.15 -2.35 -10.32
N VAL A 23 -29.53 -3.18 -9.36
CA VAL A 23 -28.80 -3.28 -8.08
C VAL A 23 -27.33 -3.51 -8.45
N PRO A 24 -26.41 -2.63 -8.04
CA PRO A 24 -25.01 -2.81 -8.37
C PRO A 24 -24.51 -4.16 -7.86
N ASP A 25 -23.83 -4.93 -8.71
CA ASP A 25 -23.16 -6.16 -8.27
C ASP A 25 -21.83 -5.78 -7.58
N TYR A 26 -21.84 -5.75 -6.24
CA TYR A 26 -20.66 -5.43 -5.47
C TYR A 26 -19.65 -6.58 -5.51
N PRO A 27 -18.33 -6.27 -5.65
CA PRO A 27 -17.31 -7.31 -5.82
C PRO A 27 -17.03 -8.12 -4.54
N ASN A 28 -17.39 -7.61 -3.37
CA ASN A 28 -17.22 -8.29 -2.10
C ASN A 28 -18.46 -9.15 -1.76
N ARG A 29 -18.27 -10.18 -0.94
CA ARG A 29 -19.31 -11.15 -0.54
C ARG A 29 -19.48 -11.16 0.98
N PRO A 30 -20.68 -11.42 1.52
CA PRO A 30 -20.89 -11.44 2.96
C PRO A 30 -20.23 -12.65 3.63
N LEU A 31 -19.75 -12.45 4.86
CA LEU A 31 -19.44 -13.54 5.78
C LEU A 31 -20.73 -14.15 6.37
N THR A 32 -20.64 -15.40 6.77
CA THR A 32 -21.67 -15.97 7.64
C THR A 32 -21.66 -15.25 8.98
N ALA A 33 -22.84 -14.91 9.51
CA ALA A 33 -22.96 -14.24 10.81
C ALA A 33 -22.24 -15.02 11.92
N GLY A 34 -21.40 -14.31 12.69
CA GLY A 34 -20.55 -14.90 13.73
C GLY A 34 -19.24 -15.51 13.24
N ALA A 35 -19.01 -15.59 11.93
CA ALA A 35 -17.70 -15.96 11.37
C ALA A 35 -16.73 -14.76 11.43
N ALA A 36 -15.43 -15.05 11.35
CA ALA A 36 -14.37 -14.07 11.20
C ALA A 36 -13.46 -14.48 10.06
N ASN A 37 -12.85 -13.49 9.41
CA ASN A 37 -11.81 -13.75 8.43
C ASN A 37 -10.61 -14.43 9.11
N PRO A 38 -9.97 -15.42 8.46
CA PRO A 38 -8.81 -16.07 9.04
C PRO A 38 -7.70 -15.04 9.34
N PRO A 39 -7.10 -15.09 10.55
CA PRO A 39 -5.99 -14.21 10.87
C PRO A 39 -4.80 -14.48 9.93
N PRO A 40 -3.89 -13.51 9.73
CA PRO A 40 -2.64 -13.75 9.01
C PRO A 40 -1.86 -14.85 9.71
N SER A 41 -1.10 -15.62 8.92
CA SER A 41 -0.15 -16.61 9.43
C SER A 41 0.89 -15.94 10.35
N ASP A 42 1.50 -16.71 11.26
CA ASP A 42 2.58 -16.19 12.10
C ASP A 42 3.75 -15.74 11.19
N LEU A 43 3.96 -14.42 11.18
CA LEU A 43 4.97 -13.78 10.35
C LEU A 43 6.38 -13.92 10.92
N ILE A 44 6.50 -14.36 12.17
CA ILE A 44 7.72 -14.29 12.93
C ILE A 44 8.30 -15.68 13.09
N GLY A 45 9.46 -15.87 12.47
CA GLY A 45 10.20 -17.12 12.59
C GLY A 45 10.78 -17.36 13.99
N ALA A 46 11.34 -18.55 14.20
CA ALA A 46 11.95 -18.96 15.47
C ALA A 46 13.29 -18.28 15.77
N ASP A 47 13.96 -17.69 14.77
CA ASP A 47 15.26 -17.04 14.92
C ASP A 47 15.11 -15.55 15.23
N PRO A 48 15.37 -15.11 16.47
CA PRO A 48 15.18 -13.71 16.88
C PRO A 48 16.20 -12.74 16.26
N VAL A 49 17.31 -13.24 15.73
CA VAL A 49 18.35 -12.42 15.09
C VAL A 49 18.20 -12.34 13.58
N ALA A 50 17.33 -13.14 13.01
CA ALA A 50 16.95 -12.99 11.60
C ALA A 50 16.26 -11.63 11.38
N PRO A 51 16.54 -10.93 10.27
CA PRO A 51 15.88 -9.67 10.00
C PRO A 51 14.38 -9.87 9.72
N LEU A 52 13.55 -9.06 10.35
CA LEU A 52 12.13 -8.92 10.04
C LEU A 52 11.99 -7.71 9.14
N ILE A 53 11.76 -7.94 7.85
CA ILE A 53 11.69 -6.87 6.84
C ILE A 53 10.25 -6.50 6.58
N LEU A 54 9.97 -5.21 6.72
CA LEU A 54 8.70 -4.58 6.40
C LEU A 54 8.93 -3.58 5.28
N ILE A 55 8.11 -3.62 4.24
CA ILE A 55 8.23 -2.74 3.08
C ILE A 55 6.95 -1.95 2.90
N ALA A 56 7.10 -0.69 2.55
CA ALA A 56 6.01 0.17 2.16
C ALA A 56 6.25 0.71 0.74
N PHE A 57 5.31 0.45 -0.18
CA PHE A 57 5.36 0.96 -1.55
C PHE A 57 4.36 2.10 -1.73
N SER A 58 4.86 3.26 -2.17
CA SER A 58 4.02 4.42 -2.50
C SER A 58 3.28 4.26 -3.82
N GLY A 59 2.35 5.18 -4.09
CA GLY A 59 1.72 5.35 -5.38
C GLY A 59 2.64 5.91 -6.47
N GLY A 60 2.14 5.97 -7.70
CA GLY A 60 2.84 6.50 -8.87
C GLY A 60 2.67 5.66 -10.15
N GLY A 61 1.61 4.87 -10.25
CA GLY A 61 1.32 4.02 -11.42
C GLY A 61 2.42 3.00 -11.70
N SER A 62 2.67 2.69 -12.96
CA SER A 62 3.68 1.71 -13.37
C SER A 62 5.10 2.11 -12.96
N ARG A 63 5.40 3.43 -12.78
CA ARG A 63 6.69 3.89 -12.24
C ARG A 63 6.94 3.35 -10.82
N ALA A 64 5.92 3.43 -9.95
CA ALA A 64 6.02 2.92 -8.58
C ALA A 64 6.15 1.40 -8.54
N ALA A 65 5.41 0.69 -9.38
CA ALA A 65 5.53 -0.76 -9.50
C ALA A 65 6.93 -1.18 -10.00
N ALA A 66 7.51 -0.47 -10.97
CA ALA A 66 8.84 -0.74 -11.50
C ALA A 66 9.95 -0.43 -10.47
N LEU A 67 9.85 0.69 -9.75
CA LEU A 67 10.78 1.03 -8.66
C LEU A 67 10.71 -0.04 -7.56
N GLY A 68 9.51 -0.44 -7.15
CA GLY A 68 9.28 -1.48 -6.16
C GLY A 68 9.85 -2.84 -6.59
N LEU A 69 9.69 -3.20 -7.86
CA LEU A 69 10.29 -4.40 -8.44
C LEU A 69 11.82 -4.36 -8.30
N GLY A 70 12.46 -3.22 -8.62
CA GLY A 70 13.90 -3.07 -8.46
C GLY A 70 14.37 -3.23 -7.01
N VAL A 71 13.59 -2.75 -6.04
CA VAL A 71 13.87 -2.97 -4.60
C VAL A 71 13.77 -4.45 -4.24
N LEU A 72 12.74 -5.15 -4.70
CA LEU A 72 12.59 -6.59 -4.46
C LEU A 72 13.69 -7.40 -5.13
N ASP A 73 14.09 -7.04 -6.34
CA ASP A 73 15.22 -7.65 -7.05
C ASP A 73 16.53 -7.51 -6.27
N GLU A 74 16.80 -6.34 -5.72
CA GLU A 74 18.01 -6.12 -4.90
C GLU A 74 17.96 -6.97 -3.63
N LEU A 75 16.81 -7.05 -2.95
CA LEU A 75 16.64 -7.94 -1.79
C LEU A 75 16.82 -9.42 -2.15
N ALA A 76 16.36 -9.82 -3.34
CA ALA A 76 16.54 -11.19 -3.83
C ALA A 76 18.01 -11.52 -4.12
N ALA A 77 18.75 -10.55 -4.62
CA ALA A 77 20.18 -10.70 -4.95
C ALA A 77 21.07 -10.78 -3.70
N GLN A 78 20.62 -10.25 -2.54
CA GLN A 78 21.41 -10.24 -1.31
C GLN A 78 21.12 -11.45 -0.45
N THR A 79 22.18 -12.17 -0.10
CA THR A 79 22.12 -13.34 0.79
C THR A 79 23.00 -13.14 2.01
N TYR A 80 22.64 -13.76 3.12
CA TYR A 80 23.43 -13.77 4.33
C TYR A 80 23.56 -15.20 4.88
N PRO A 81 24.66 -15.51 5.59
CA PRO A 81 24.82 -16.81 6.21
C PRO A 81 23.80 -17.00 7.34
N ALA A 82 22.99 -18.04 7.25
CA ALA A 82 22.11 -18.48 8.31
C ALA A 82 22.44 -19.93 8.67
N THR A 83 21.82 -20.45 9.73
CA THR A 83 22.08 -21.82 10.20
C THR A 83 21.83 -22.83 9.07
N GLY A 84 22.89 -23.41 8.55
CA GLY A 84 22.90 -24.48 7.55
C GLY A 84 23.08 -24.05 6.09
N LYS A 85 22.55 -22.91 5.63
CA LYS A 85 22.69 -22.42 4.25
C LYS A 85 22.47 -20.91 4.15
N PRO A 86 22.99 -20.26 3.07
CA PRO A 86 22.66 -18.87 2.79
C PRO A 86 21.16 -18.68 2.59
N VAL A 87 20.64 -17.58 3.12
CA VAL A 87 19.23 -17.17 3.01
C VAL A 87 19.17 -15.83 2.31
N SER A 88 18.25 -15.69 1.35
CA SER A 88 18.04 -14.42 0.66
C SER A 88 17.27 -13.44 1.57
N LEU A 89 17.58 -12.14 1.47
CA LEU A 89 16.88 -11.11 2.24
C LEU A 89 15.41 -10.99 1.83
N ILE A 90 15.05 -11.28 0.60
CA ILE A 90 13.66 -11.24 0.16
C ILE A 90 12.78 -12.26 0.91
N ASP A 91 13.33 -13.40 1.33
CA ASP A 91 12.62 -14.41 2.12
C ASP A 91 12.30 -13.92 3.55
N ARG A 92 12.91 -12.80 3.94
CA ARG A 92 12.71 -12.14 5.23
C ARG A 92 11.71 -11.00 5.18
N VAL A 93 11.17 -10.70 4.00
CA VAL A 93 10.04 -9.77 3.87
C VAL A 93 8.80 -10.44 4.45
N LYS A 94 8.23 -9.82 5.50
CA LYS A 94 7.10 -10.38 6.25
C LYS A 94 5.84 -9.54 6.13
N VAL A 95 6.01 -8.25 5.88
CA VAL A 95 4.88 -7.33 5.67
C VAL A 95 5.18 -6.45 4.48
N VAL A 96 4.19 -6.31 3.62
CA VAL A 96 4.21 -5.35 2.50
C VAL A 96 2.95 -4.49 2.58
N SER A 97 3.14 -3.22 2.87
CA SER A 97 2.10 -2.21 2.79
C SER A 97 2.20 -1.47 1.47
N SER A 98 1.09 -1.10 0.86
CA SER A 98 1.14 -0.54 -0.50
C SER A 98 -0.02 0.38 -0.83
N VAL A 99 0.21 1.24 -1.81
CA VAL A 99 -0.75 2.20 -2.34
C VAL A 99 -0.65 2.25 -3.86
N SER A 100 -1.78 2.32 -4.58
CA SER A 100 -1.86 2.60 -6.02
C SER A 100 -0.98 1.65 -6.85
N GLY A 101 -0.09 2.19 -7.70
CA GLY A 101 0.88 1.39 -8.47
C GLY A 101 1.79 0.50 -7.61
N GLY A 102 2.10 0.92 -6.37
CA GLY A 102 2.79 0.07 -5.41
C GLY A 102 2.00 -1.18 -5.02
N SER A 103 0.66 -1.13 -5.08
CA SER A 103 -0.20 -2.30 -4.79
C SER A 103 -0.11 -3.37 -5.89
N VAL A 104 0.26 -3.01 -7.12
CA VAL A 104 0.50 -3.98 -8.19
C VAL A 104 1.68 -4.89 -7.84
N VAL A 105 2.83 -4.30 -7.51
CA VAL A 105 4.04 -5.08 -7.17
C VAL A 105 3.88 -5.82 -5.85
N ALA A 106 3.20 -5.22 -4.86
CA ALA A 106 2.92 -5.85 -3.58
C ALA A 106 2.04 -7.10 -3.70
N ALA A 107 0.91 -6.98 -4.42
CA ALA A 107 -0.02 -8.08 -4.65
C ALA A 107 0.64 -9.19 -5.48
N TRP A 108 1.39 -8.84 -6.53
CA TRP A 108 2.13 -9.80 -7.34
C TRP A 108 3.17 -10.57 -6.52
N PHE A 109 4.01 -9.86 -5.76
CA PHE A 109 4.99 -10.49 -4.89
C PHE A 109 4.34 -11.42 -3.86
N GLY A 110 3.24 -10.98 -3.24
CA GLY A 110 2.45 -11.81 -2.32
C GLY A 110 1.93 -13.08 -2.99
N LEU A 111 1.45 -12.96 -4.23
CA LEU A 111 0.84 -14.07 -4.97
C LEU A 111 1.86 -15.09 -5.44
N VAL A 112 2.92 -14.66 -6.12
CA VAL A 112 3.84 -15.57 -6.81
C VAL A 112 5.16 -15.81 -6.06
N GLY A 113 5.53 -14.93 -5.15
CA GLY A 113 6.81 -14.99 -4.42
C GLY A 113 8.02 -14.59 -5.25
N PRO A 114 9.24 -14.78 -4.68
CA PRO A 114 10.47 -14.29 -5.27
C PRO A 114 10.80 -14.90 -6.64
N ALA A 115 10.46 -16.17 -6.83
CA ALA A 115 10.91 -16.94 -8.01
C ALA A 115 10.27 -16.48 -9.34
N ARG A 116 9.17 -15.74 -9.27
CA ARG A 116 8.40 -15.31 -10.45
C ARG A 116 8.23 -13.79 -10.54
N LEU A 117 9.09 -13.04 -9.86
CA LEU A 117 9.04 -11.57 -9.89
C LEU A 117 9.22 -10.99 -11.29
N ASP A 118 10.11 -11.56 -12.07
CA ASP A 118 10.40 -11.11 -13.44
C ASP A 118 9.18 -11.17 -14.36
N GLU A 119 8.20 -12.02 -14.09
CA GLU A 119 6.97 -12.10 -14.86
C GLU A 119 6.15 -10.80 -14.76
N LEU A 120 6.20 -10.06 -13.64
CA LEU A 120 5.58 -8.73 -13.54
C LEU A 120 6.13 -7.78 -14.61
N LYS A 121 7.44 -7.86 -14.85
CA LYS A 121 8.11 -7.02 -15.85
C LYS A 121 7.65 -7.38 -17.26
N SER A 122 7.68 -8.67 -17.61
CA SER A 122 7.36 -9.16 -18.97
C SER A 122 5.86 -9.09 -19.28
N ASP A 123 5.02 -9.47 -18.31
CA ASP A 123 3.61 -9.74 -18.56
C ASP A 123 2.72 -8.51 -18.34
N PHE A 124 3.19 -7.53 -17.57
CA PHE A 124 2.42 -6.34 -17.27
C PHE A 124 3.18 -5.03 -17.53
N LEU A 125 4.35 -4.79 -16.90
CA LEU A 125 5.00 -3.48 -16.94
C LEU A 125 5.58 -3.12 -18.32
N ALA A 126 5.94 -4.12 -19.13
CA ALA A 126 6.44 -3.91 -20.50
C ALA A 126 5.33 -3.68 -21.54
N ARG A 127 4.05 -3.80 -21.13
CA ARG A 127 2.91 -3.61 -22.01
C ARG A 127 2.41 -2.17 -21.99
N ASP A 128 1.77 -1.74 -23.08
CA ASP A 128 1.06 -0.46 -23.12
C ASP A 128 -0.35 -0.63 -22.57
N ASN A 129 -0.45 -0.65 -21.24
CA ASN A 129 -1.72 -0.82 -20.54
C ASN A 129 -2.65 0.40 -20.70
N MET A 130 -2.09 1.62 -20.95
CA MET A 130 -2.93 2.79 -21.25
C MET A 130 -3.63 2.64 -22.58
N ALA A 131 -2.89 2.26 -23.64
CA ALA A 131 -3.50 1.98 -24.93
C ALA A 131 -4.57 0.89 -24.82
N THR A 132 -4.31 -0.17 -24.03
CA THR A 132 -5.31 -1.24 -23.81
C THR A 132 -6.55 -0.69 -23.13
N LEU A 133 -6.43 0.15 -22.09
CA LEU A 133 -7.58 0.78 -21.42
C LEU A 133 -8.36 1.72 -22.36
N GLU A 134 -7.68 2.47 -23.23
CA GLU A 134 -8.29 3.35 -24.22
C GLU A 134 -9.05 2.55 -25.27
N TRP A 135 -8.48 1.45 -25.76
CA TRP A 135 -9.16 0.55 -26.71
C TRP A 135 -10.36 -0.13 -26.06
N ASP A 136 -10.22 -0.66 -24.85
CA ASP A 136 -11.33 -1.26 -24.10
C ASP A 136 -12.45 -0.25 -23.87
N ALA A 137 -12.11 1.01 -23.53
CA ALA A 137 -13.10 2.08 -23.36
C ALA A 137 -13.82 2.49 -24.66
N ALA A 138 -13.15 2.32 -25.81
CA ALA A 138 -13.72 2.61 -27.13
C ALA A 138 -14.56 1.46 -27.71
N ASP A 139 -14.49 0.25 -27.12
CA ASP A 139 -15.28 -0.90 -27.54
C ASP A 139 -16.79 -0.62 -27.34
N PRO A 140 -17.65 -0.89 -28.37
CA PRO A 140 -19.08 -0.63 -28.28
C PRO A 140 -19.80 -1.30 -27.10
N VAL A 141 -19.37 -2.51 -26.71
CA VAL A 141 -19.95 -3.23 -25.57
C VAL A 141 -19.57 -2.55 -24.25
N THR A 142 -18.31 -2.16 -24.11
CA THR A 142 -17.83 -1.42 -22.94
C THR A 142 -18.48 -0.04 -22.84
N LEU A 143 -18.61 0.69 -23.94
CA LEU A 143 -19.36 1.95 -24.00
C LEU A 143 -20.81 1.78 -23.55
N ALA A 144 -21.47 0.71 -24.00
CA ALA A 144 -22.82 0.39 -23.55
C ALA A 144 -22.85 0.09 -22.05
N ARG A 145 -21.91 -0.68 -21.54
CA ARG A 145 -21.79 -0.97 -20.08
C ARG A 145 -21.57 0.30 -19.27
N LEU A 146 -20.63 1.17 -19.69
CA LEU A 146 -20.34 2.46 -19.03
C LEU A 146 -21.56 3.43 -19.05
N SER A 147 -22.44 3.30 -20.04
CA SER A 147 -23.56 4.22 -20.23
C SER A 147 -24.89 3.70 -19.69
N LEU A 148 -25.08 2.38 -19.64
CA LEU A 148 -26.38 1.74 -19.39
C LEU A 148 -26.38 0.81 -18.15
N SER A 149 -25.26 0.70 -17.44
CA SER A 149 -25.15 -0.14 -16.24
C SER A 149 -24.36 0.56 -15.12
N SER A 150 -24.21 -0.10 -13.99
CA SER A 150 -23.37 0.34 -12.86
C SER A 150 -21.87 0.18 -13.11
N TYR A 151 -21.46 -0.30 -14.29
CA TYR A 151 -20.04 -0.46 -14.67
C TYR A 151 -19.38 0.90 -14.86
N THR A 152 -18.22 1.11 -14.25
CA THR A 152 -17.54 2.40 -14.19
C THR A 152 -16.10 2.30 -14.68
N ARG A 153 -15.38 3.43 -14.76
CA ARG A 153 -13.97 3.44 -15.21
C ARG A 153 -13.03 2.65 -14.30
N ILE A 154 -13.35 2.52 -13.01
CA ILE A 154 -12.56 1.70 -12.11
C ILE A 154 -12.75 0.20 -12.37
N ASP A 155 -13.94 -0.20 -12.82
CA ASP A 155 -14.20 -1.58 -13.22
C ASP A 155 -13.42 -1.97 -14.48
N ALA A 156 -13.21 -1.02 -15.40
CA ALA A 156 -12.35 -1.25 -16.56
C ALA A 156 -10.87 -1.49 -16.14
N LEU A 157 -10.35 -0.72 -15.19
CA LEU A 157 -9.03 -0.95 -14.63
C LEU A 157 -8.95 -2.29 -13.88
N ARG A 158 -9.97 -2.62 -13.08
CA ARG A 158 -10.08 -3.92 -12.40
C ARG A 158 -10.03 -5.08 -13.41
N ASP A 159 -10.83 -4.98 -14.47
CA ASP A 159 -10.92 -6.03 -15.50
C ASP A 159 -9.59 -6.18 -16.26
N LEU A 160 -8.88 -5.05 -16.54
CA LEU A 160 -7.54 -5.08 -17.11
C LEU A 160 -6.56 -5.82 -16.18
N LEU A 161 -6.49 -5.43 -14.91
CA LEU A 161 -5.60 -6.03 -13.92
C LEU A 161 -5.89 -7.53 -13.75
N ASP A 162 -7.16 -7.91 -13.76
CA ASP A 162 -7.56 -9.30 -13.64
C ASP A 162 -7.15 -10.12 -14.85
N ARG A 163 -7.44 -9.60 -16.06
CA ARG A 163 -7.15 -10.28 -17.32
C ARG A 163 -5.66 -10.41 -17.61
N GLU A 164 -4.88 -9.35 -17.39
CA GLU A 164 -3.48 -9.28 -17.80
C GLU A 164 -2.49 -9.74 -16.71
N LEU A 165 -2.91 -9.73 -15.43
CA LEU A 165 -1.98 -9.98 -14.32
C LEU A 165 -2.49 -11.02 -13.32
N PHE A 166 -3.69 -10.83 -12.74
CA PHE A 166 -4.11 -11.65 -11.61
C PHE A 166 -4.90 -12.91 -11.97
N HIS A 167 -5.51 -12.97 -13.17
CA HIS A 167 -6.19 -14.16 -13.70
C HIS A 167 -7.19 -14.81 -12.72
N GLY A 168 -8.00 -13.99 -12.05
CA GLY A 168 -9.00 -14.42 -11.07
C GLY A 168 -8.44 -14.70 -9.67
N ALA A 169 -7.17 -14.43 -9.41
CA ALA A 169 -6.58 -14.63 -8.09
C ALA A 169 -7.26 -13.78 -7.03
N ARG A 170 -7.41 -14.36 -5.82
CA ARG A 170 -8.11 -13.79 -4.68
C ARG A 170 -7.19 -13.65 -3.47
N PHE A 171 -7.65 -12.98 -2.42
CA PHE A 171 -6.89 -12.87 -1.17
C PHE A 171 -6.54 -14.21 -0.54
N ALA A 172 -7.39 -15.25 -0.71
CA ALA A 172 -7.06 -16.61 -0.30
C ALA A 172 -5.73 -17.11 -0.89
N ASP A 173 -5.41 -16.73 -2.12
CA ASP A 173 -4.19 -17.17 -2.82
C ASP A 173 -2.92 -16.52 -2.26
N LEU A 174 -3.04 -15.42 -1.50
CA LEU A 174 -1.91 -14.83 -0.76
C LEU A 174 -1.49 -15.65 0.47
N ARG A 175 -2.28 -16.65 0.89
CA ARG A 175 -2.02 -17.45 2.11
C ARG A 175 -1.06 -18.62 1.89
N ARG A 176 -0.18 -18.53 0.90
CA ARG A 176 0.85 -19.57 0.66
C ARG A 176 1.90 -19.57 1.80
N PRO A 177 2.51 -20.71 2.10
CA PRO A 177 3.57 -20.80 3.10
C PRO A 177 4.74 -19.85 2.78
N GLY A 178 5.15 -19.05 3.78
CA GLY A 178 6.24 -18.09 3.65
C GLY A 178 5.89 -16.78 2.94
N ALA A 179 4.64 -16.62 2.46
CA ALA A 179 4.20 -15.36 1.88
C ALA A 179 4.19 -14.23 2.92
N PRO A 180 4.50 -12.99 2.52
CA PRO A 180 4.32 -11.84 3.38
C PRO A 180 2.83 -11.54 3.60
N LEU A 181 2.53 -10.85 4.69
CA LEU A 181 1.25 -10.14 4.84
C LEU A 181 1.24 -8.96 3.86
N VAL A 182 0.32 -8.98 2.90
CA VAL A 182 0.12 -7.87 1.96
C VAL A 182 -1.06 -7.04 2.43
N VAL A 183 -0.82 -5.75 2.66
CA VAL A 183 -1.83 -4.76 3.06
C VAL A 183 -1.92 -3.71 1.96
N MET A 184 -2.95 -3.79 1.16
CA MET A 184 -3.29 -2.75 0.20
C MET A 184 -4.16 -1.69 0.86
N ASN A 185 -3.96 -0.42 0.53
CA ASN A 185 -4.65 0.68 1.19
C ASN A 185 -5.41 1.53 0.18
N ALA A 186 -6.60 1.92 0.57
CA ALA A 186 -7.43 2.90 -0.11
C ALA A 186 -7.90 3.95 0.91
N THR A 187 -8.58 5.00 0.45
CA THR A 187 -9.22 5.99 1.30
C THR A 187 -10.73 5.87 1.16
N ASP A 188 -11.42 5.71 2.27
CA ASP A 188 -12.88 5.83 2.28
C ASP A 188 -13.27 7.29 2.02
N MET A 189 -14.02 7.49 0.94
CA MET A 189 -14.36 8.83 0.44
C MET A 189 -15.21 9.63 1.44
N GLU A 190 -16.07 8.98 2.20
CA GLU A 190 -16.96 9.66 3.13
C GLU A 190 -16.26 10.03 4.44
N SER A 191 -15.46 9.13 4.97
CA SER A 191 -14.77 9.36 6.25
C SER A 191 -13.43 10.07 6.11
N GLY A 192 -12.77 9.93 4.96
CA GLY A 192 -11.37 10.33 4.76
C GLY A 192 -10.38 9.41 5.48
N GLU A 193 -10.87 8.34 6.13
CA GLU A 193 -10.02 7.40 6.85
C GLU A 193 -9.38 6.37 5.92
N VAL A 194 -8.23 5.84 6.33
CA VAL A 194 -7.57 4.76 5.59
C VAL A 194 -8.38 3.48 5.69
N PHE A 195 -8.71 2.91 4.55
CA PHE A 195 -9.28 1.58 4.42
C PHE A 195 -8.20 0.60 4.01
N ALA A 196 -7.71 -0.18 4.97
CA ALA A 196 -6.75 -1.24 4.74
C ALA A 196 -7.47 -2.56 4.44
N PHE A 197 -7.08 -3.23 3.34
CA PHE A 197 -7.60 -4.56 3.00
C PHE A 197 -6.98 -5.61 3.93
N THR A 198 -7.57 -5.76 5.11
CA THR A 198 -7.12 -6.67 6.18
C THR A 198 -8.28 -7.51 6.71
N PRO A 199 -8.00 -8.68 7.30
CA PRO A 199 -9.04 -9.51 7.93
C PRO A 199 -9.93 -8.72 8.91
N GLN A 200 -9.32 -7.91 9.79
CA GLN A 200 -10.07 -7.14 10.79
C GLN A 200 -11.01 -6.12 10.15
N ARG A 201 -10.56 -5.41 9.11
CA ARG A 201 -11.38 -4.41 8.44
C ARG A 201 -12.53 -5.05 7.68
N PHE A 202 -12.31 -6.25 7.12
CA PHE A 202 -13.34 -7.01 6.46
C PHE A 202 -14.30 -7.68 7.45
N ASP A 203 -13.84 -8.02 8.66
CA ASP A 203 -14.73 -8.40 9.76
C ASP A 203 -15.68 -7.25 10.13
N ASP A 204 -15.16 -6.00 10.20
CA ASP A 204 -15.99 -4.81 10.48
C ASP A 204 -17.11 -4.61 9.44
N LEU A 205 -16.88 -5.05 8.20
CA LEU A 205 -17.88 -5.03 7.11
C LEU A 205 -18.76 -6.27 7.04
N CYS A 206 -18.53 -7.27 7.87
CA CYS A 206 -19.12 -8.60 7.69
C CYS A 206 -18.90 -9.16 6.28
N SER A 207 -17.71 -9.00 5.74
CA SER A 207 -17.35 -9.36 4.38
C SER A 207 -16.22 -10.37 4.36
N ASP A 208 -16.28 -11.34 3.42
CA ASP A 208 -15.27 -12.37 3.23
C ASP A 208 -14.10 -11.83 2.40
N LEU A 209 -12.98 -11.56 3.07
CA LEU A 209 -11.77 -11.08 2.40
C LEU A 209 -11.16 -12.15 1.48
N ASP A 210 -11.20 -13.42 1.88
CA ASP A 210 -10.60 -14.50 1.10
C ASP A 210 -11.25 -14.66 -0.27
N GLN A 211 -12.53 -14.29 -0.41
CA GLN A 211 -13.25 -14.31 -1.68
C GLN A 211 -13.02 -13.08 -2.55
N LEU A 212 -12.43 -12.01 -2.01
CA LEU A 212 -12.24 -10.77 -2.78
C LEU A 212 -11.14 -10.96 -3.83
N PRO A 213 -11.39 -10.64 -5.13
CA PRO A 213 -10.35 -10.64 -6.15
C PRO A 213 -9.24 -9.61 -5.84
N LEU A 214 -7.98 -9.97 -6.08
CA LEU A 214 -6.84 -9.05 -5.89
C LEU A 214 -6.96 -7.81 -6.78
N SER A 215 -7.47 -7.98 -7.99
CA SER A 215 -7.72 -6.90 -8.95
C SER A 215 -8.62 -5.80 -8.38
N VAL A 216 -9.61 -6.16 -7.54
CA VAL A 216 -10.51 -5.21 -6.87
C VAL A 216 -9.74 -4.33 -5.89
N ALA A 217 -8.94 -4.93 -5.02
CA ALA A 217 -8.19 -4.19 -4.00
C ALA A 217 -7.11 -3.30 -4.64
N VAL A 218 -6.41 -3.80 -5.66
CA VAL A 218 -5.41 -3.02 -6.41
C VAL A 218 -6.08 -1.86 -7.13
N ALA A 219 -7.22 -2.09 -7.81
CA ALA A 219 -7.97 -1.03 -8.49
C ALA A 219 -8.49 0.01 -7.49
N ALA A 220 -9.06 -0.40 -6.35
CA ALA A 220 -9.52 0.51 -5.29
C ALA A 220 -8.37 1.38 -4.76
N SER A 221 -7.21 0.74 -4.51
CA SER A 221 -6.00 1.44 -4.07
C SER A 221 -5.46 2.43 -5.11
N ALA A 222 -5.81 2.25 -6.39
CA ALA A 222 -5.37 3.08 -7.53
C ALA A 222 -6.47 3.96 -8.09
N ALA A 223 -7.59 4.10 -7.41
CA ALA A 223 -8.75 4.87 -7.85
C ALA A 223 -8.49 6.39 -7.76
N PHE A 224 -7.56 6.88 -8.58
CA PHE A 224 -7.16 8.30 -8.59
C PHE A 224 -8.37 9.19 -8.96
N PRO A 225 -8.69 10.17 -8.10
CA PRO A 225 -9.84 11.05 -8.33
C PRO A 225 -9.82 11.73 -9.71
N VAL A 226 -10.98 11.97 -10.28
CA VAL A 226 -11.18 12.55 -11.63
C VAL A 226 -10.85 11.59 -12.78
N ALA A 227 -9.71 10.92 -12.75
CA ALA A 227 -9.35 9.97 -13.80
C ALA A 227 -10.14 8.66 -13.71
N LEU A 228 -10.30 8.14 -12.49
CA LEU A 228 -11.05 6.93 -12.20
C LEU A 228 -12.25 7.20 -11.27
N SER A 229 -13.24 6.32 -11.33
CA SER A 229 -14.36 6.33 -10.38
C SER A 229 -13.94 5.67 -9.07
N PRO A 230 -14.59 5.97 -7.93
CA PRO A 230 -14.37 5.19 -6.70
C PRO A 230 -14.72 3.71 -6.89
N MET A 231 -14.01 2.82 -6.22
CA MET A 231 -14.41 1.41 -6.09
C MET A 231 -15.47 1.31 -4.98
N SER A 232 -16.60 0.71 -5.28
CA SER A 232 -17.69 0.57 -4.31
C SER A 232 -17.70 -0.83 -3.70
N LEU A 233 -17.75 -0.91 -2.38
CA LEU A 233 -17.97 -2.12 -1.62
C LEU A 233 -19.26 -2.00 -0.81
N ARG A 234 -19.96 -3.13 -0.60
CA ARG A 234 -21.12 -3.18 0.27
C ARG A 234 -20.70 -3.53 1.71
N ASN A 235 -21.26 -2.79 2.66
CA ASN A 235 -21.16 -3.11 4.07
C ASN A 235 -22.31 -4.05 4.47
N TYR A 236 -21.98 -5.31 4.75
CA TYR A 236 -22.96 -6.34 5.11
C TYR A 236 -23.24 -6.39 6.62
N SER A 237 -22.50 -5.66 7.45
CA SER A 237 -22.64 -5.69 8.91
C SER A 237 -24.03 -5.28 9.37
N TYR A 238 -24.65 -4.35 8.63
CA TYR A 238 -25.95 -3.77 8.96
C TYR A 238 -27.11 -4.76 8.77
N GLU A 239 -27.07 -5.59 7.74
CA GLU A 239 -28.16 -6.50 7.36
C GLU A 239 -27.87 -7.94 7.77
N GLU A 240 -26.75 -8.50 7.34
CA GLU A 240 -26.43 -9.91 7.45
C GLU A 240 -25.87 -10.29 8.83
N CYS A 241 -25.06 -9.43 9.43
CA CYS A 241 -24.37 -9.74 10.69
C CYS A 241 -24.98 -9.14 11.95
N LYS A 242 -25.77 -8.09 11.87
CA LYS A 242 -26.53 -7.43 12.97
C LYS A 242 -25.98 -7.65 14.39
N GLY A 243 -24.79 -7.14 14.68
CA GLY A 243 -24.16 -7.22 16.01
C GLY A 243 -23.48 -8.56 16.34
N ALA A 244 -23.52 -9.55 15.45
CA ALA A 244 -22.81 -10.83 15.63
C ALA A 244 -21.39 -10.81 15.07
N ILE A 245 -20.73 -9.62 15.00
CA ILE A 245 -19.37 -9.47 14.48
C ILE A 245 -18.37 -9.70 15.61
N PRO A 246 -17.46 -10.68 15.51
CA PRO A 246 -16.45 -10.96 16.54
C PRO A 246 -15.45 -9.80 16.74
N GLY A 247 -14.76 -9.78 17.88
CA GLY A 247 -13.56 -8.97 18.06
C GLY A 247 -13.76 -7.48 18.35
N GLY A 248 -14.98 -7.01 18.66
CA GLY A 248 -15.30 -5.59 18.87
C GLY A 248 -15.01 -5.02 20.26
N GLY A 249 -14.51 -5.79 21.20
CA GLY A 249 -14.35 -5.36 22.60
C GLY A 249 -13.45 -4.14 22.80
N TRP A 250 -12.39 -4.01 22.02
CA TRP A 250 -11.47 -2.88 22.05
C TRP A 250 -12.15 -1.57 21.62
N ILE A 251 -13.09 -1.63 20.69
CA ILE A 251 -13.82 -0.47 20.17
C ILE A 251 -14.59 0.20 21.30
N SER A 252 -15.35 -0.58 22.07
CA SER A 252 -16.08 -0.05 23.22
C SER A 252 -15.16 0.52 24.29
N ALA A 253 -14.02 -0.13 24.53
CA ALA A 253 -13.03 0.36 25.48
C ALA A 253 -12.50 1.74 25.07
N GLU A 254 -12.07 1.92 23.80
CA GLU A 254 -11.56 3.20 23.31
C GLU A 254 -12.64 4.30 23.27
N LEU A 255 -13.86 3.97 22.84
CA LEU A 255 -14.97 4.94 22.78
C LEU A 255 -15.44 5.43 24.14
N THR A 256 -15.22 4.65 25.21
CA THR A 256 -15.62 4.99 26.59
C THR A 256 -14.53 5.66 27.40
N LEU A 257 -13.32 5.82 26.86
CA LEU A 257 -12.23 6.52 27.55
C LEU A 257 -12.67 7.94 27.97
N PRO A 258 -12.31 8.38 29.20
CA PRO A 258 -12.65 9.72 29.66
C PRO A 258 -11.88 10.78 28.85
N LEU A 259 -12.48 11.97 28.77
CA LEU A 259 -11.82 13.15 28.19
C LEU A 259 -10.70 13.67 29.13
N PRO A 260 -9.62 14.22 28.56
CA PRO A 260 -9.41 14.58 27.16
C PRO A 260 -8.86 13.40 26.33
N ARG A 261 -9.53 13.12 25.23
CA ARG A 261 -9.19 11.99 24.30
C ARG A 261 -8.02 12.30 23.35
N TYR A 262 -7.54 13.54 23.35
CA TYR A 262 -6.48 13.96 22.44
C TYR A 262 -5.11 13.29 22.70
N ILE A 263 -4.91 12.69 23.87
CA ILE A 263 -3.69 11.92 24.16
C ILE A 263 -3.59 10.67 23.27
N ASN A 264 -4.74 10.12 22.84
CA ASN A 264 -4.81 8.93 22.00
C ASN A 264 -5.82 9.10 20.85
N LEU A 265 -5.74 10.26 20.18
CA LEU A 265 -6.74 10.66 19.18
C LEU A 265 -6.83 9.68 18.01
N GLU A 266 -5.72 9.11 17.59
CA GLU A 266 -5.68 8.20 16.43
C GLU A 266 -6.39 6.87 16.74
N GLU A 267 -6.15 6.28 17.91
CA GLU A 267 -6.86 5.06 18.32
C GLU A 267 -8.37 5.33 18.50
N TYR A 268 -8.73 6.50 19.06
CA TYR A 268 -10.13 6.90 19.15
C TYR A 268 -10.80 7.04 17.77
N LYS A 269 -10.13 7.65 16.79
CA LYS A 269 -10.64 7.76 15.42
C LYS A 269 -10.82 6.36 14.78
N ARG A 270 -9.84 5.49 14.94
CA ARG A 270 -9.91 4.10 14.47
C ARG A 270 -11.09 3.34 15.08
N ALA A 271 -11.27 3.45 16.41
CA ALA A 271 -12.38 2.83 17.10
C ALA A 271 -13.73 3.38 16.63
N ARG A 272 -13.81 4.69 16.43
CA ARG A 272 -15.02 5.35 15.90
C ARG A 272 -15.34 4.88 14.49
N TYR A 273 -14.34 4.80 13.62
CA TYR A 273 -14.52 4.32 12.25
C TYR A 273 -14.96 2.84 12.23
N ALA A 274 -14.26 1.98 12.97
CA ALA A 274 -14.65 0.57 13.09
C ALA A 274 -16.08 0.40 13.65
N ASN A 275 -16.47 1.25 14.61
CA ASN A 275 -17.83 1.24 15.14
C ASN A 275 -18.88 1.65 14.11
N ALA A 276 -18.57 2.66 13.29
CA ALA A 276 -19.47 3.10 12.20
C ALA A 276 -19.69 1.97 11.18
N LEU A 277 -18.62 1.29 10.77
CA LEU A 277 -18.70 0.16 9.86
C LEU A 277 -19.53 -0.99 10.44
N ARG A 278 -19.28 -1.39 11.69
CA ARG A 278 -19.98 -2.51 12.36
C ARG A 278 -21.47 -2.27 12.59
N ASN A 279 -21.85 -1.01 12.76
CA ASN A 279 -23.24 -0.64 12.97
C ASN A 279 -23.94 -0.10 11.71
N GLY A 280 -23.21 0.02 10.60
CA GLY A 280 -23.68 0.62 9.36
C GLY A 280 -23.96 2.12 9.48
N LYS A 281 -23.63 2.74 10.60
CA LYS A 281 -23.81 4.18 10.84
C LYS A 281 -23.04 4.68 12.05
N ASP A 282 -22.70 5.96 12.05
CA ASP A 282 -22.36 6.72 13.26
C ASP A 282 -23.34 7.89 13.46
N ALA A 283 -23.05 8.80 14.41
CA ALA A 283 -23.92 9.93 14.71
C ALA A 283 -24.15 10.88 13.51
N TYR A 284 -23.30 10.82 12.50
CA TYR A 284 -23.26 11.79 11.39
C TYR A 284 -23.29 11.13 10.01
N ARG A 285 -23.09 9.82 9.88
CA ARG A 285 -22.88 9.13 8.61
C ARG A 285 -23.59 7.78 8.57
N ASN A 286 -23.98 7.37 7.35
CA ASN A 286 -24.45 6.03 7.05
C ASN A 286 -23.37 5.29 6.29
N GLU A 287 -22.88 4.17 6.83
CA GLU A 287 -21.77 3.39 6.27
C GLU A 287 -22.29 2.08 5.64
N HIS A 288 -23.38 2.16 4.86
CA HIS A 288 -23.95 0.98 4.19
C HIS A 288 -23.17 0.59 2.94
N TYR A 289 -22.47 1.55 2.34
CA TYR A 289 -21.62 1.37 1.19
C TYR A 289 -20.34 2.15 1.41
N LEU A 290 -19.23 1.58 0.96
CA LEU A 290 -17.94 2.27 0.96
C LEU A 290 -17.57 2.62 -0.46
N HIS A 291 -17.13 3.85 -0.66
CA HIS A 291 -16.60 4.35 -1.93
C HIS A 291 -15.12 4.65 -1.73
N LEU A 292 -14.28 3.78 -2.27
CA LEU A 292 -12.84 3.79 -2.04
C LEU A 292 -12.11 4.52 -3.16
N LEU A 293 -11.25 5.45 -2.76
CA LEU A 293 -10.35 6.21 -3.62
C LEU A 293 -8.90 5.84 -3.36
N ASP A 294 -8.00 6.28 -4.25
CA ASP A 294 -6.55 6.16 -4.07
C ASP A 294 -6.12 6.73 -2.71
N ASN A 295 -5.25 6.01 -2.03
CA ASN A 295 -4.74 6.44 -0.73
C ASN A 295 -3.55 7.38 -0.89
N GLN A 296 -3.43 8.31 0.05
CA GLN A 296 -2.46 9.40 0.01
C GLN A 296 -1.21 9.14 0.86
N GLY A 297 -0.95 7.91 1.30
CA GLY A 297 0.26 7.67 2.09
C GLY A 297 0.43 6.26 2.64
N VAL A 298 1.60 6.00 3.19
CA VAL A 298 2.04 4.69 3.70
C VAL A 298 1.67 4.49 5.18
N GLN A 299 0.60 5.13 5.65
CA GLN A 299 0.20 5.16 7.08
C GLN A 299 -0.01 3.77 7.68
N SER A 300 -0.43 2.79 6.89
CA SER A 300 -0.72 1.44 7.37
C SER A 300 0.50 0.68 7.89
N LEU A 301 1.71 1.03 7.46
CA LEU A 301 2.91 0.38 7.99
C LEU A 301 3.13 0.72 9.47
N THR A 302 2.90 1.98 9.84
CA THR A 302 2.93 2.41 11.25
C THR A 302 1.85 1.67 12.04
N GLU A 303 0.64 1.54 11.49
CA GLU A 303 -0.45 0.80 12.11
C GLU A 303 -0.10 -0.68 12.33
N VAL A 304 0.45 -1.34 11.31
CA VAL A 304 0.90 -2.74 11.40
C VAL A 304 2.00 -2.91 12.45
N LEU A 305 2.88 -1.92 12.62
CA LEU A 305 3.96 -2.00 13.61
C LEU A 305 3.49 -1.81 15.05
N VAL A 306 2.61 -0.85 15.29
CA VAL A 306 2.37 -0.30 16.65
C VAL A 306 1.01 -0.67 17.22
N SER A 307 0.00 -0.85 16.38
CA SER A 307 -1.34 -1.13 16.90
C SER A 307 -1.35 -2.44 17.68
N PRO A 308 -1.84 -2.46 18.92
CA PRO A 308 -2.03 -3.69 19.69
C PRO A 308 -3.02 -4.64 19.02
N HIS A 309 -3.78 -4.14 18.06
CA HIS A 309 -4.76 -4.88 17.25
C HIS A 309 -4.21 -5.21 15.85
N SER A 310 -2.90 -4.98 15.64
CA SER A 310 -2.24 -5.25 14.35
C SER A 310 -2.35 -6.70 13.93
N PRO A 311 -2.67 -6.96 12.66
CA PRO A 311 -2.77 -8.32 12.13
C PRO A 311 -1.47 -9.12 12.26
N GLY A 312 -0.30 -8.47 12.29
CA GLY A 312 1.00 -9.13 12.32
C GLY A 312 1.58 -9.42 13.71
N ARG A 313 0.97 -8.89 14.78
CA ARG A 313 1.48 -9.03 16.17
C ARG A 313 2.97 -8.72 16.32
N ILE A 314 3.48 -7.76 15.53
CA ILE A 314 4.92 -7.46 15.47
C ILE A 314 5.39 -6.88 16.80
N LEU A 315 4.58 -6.04 17.42
CA LEU A 315 4.90 -5.50 18.75
C LEU A 315 5.01 -6.60 19.80
N ASP A 316 4.14 -7.61 19.76
CA ASP A 316 4.23 -8.78 20.66
C ASP A 316 5.52 -9.56 20.45
N ALA A 317 5.99 -9.65 19.22
CA ALA A 317 7.24 -10.33 18.92
C ALA A 317 8.46 -9.56 19.41
N VAL A 318 8.43 -8.25 19.29
CA VAL A 318 9.45 -7.36 19.86
C VAL A 318 9.43 -7.46 21.38
N ASN A 319 8.24 -7.35 21.99
CA ASN A 319 8.06 -7.41 23.44
C ASN A 319 8.49 -8.75 24.05
N SER A 320 8.26 -9.84 23.33
CA SER A 320 8.68 -11.20 23.75
C SER A 320 10.14 -11.52 23.40
N GLY A 321 10.86 -10.61 22.72
CA GLY A 321 12.23 -10.83 22.27
C GLY A 321 12.37 -11.81 21.10
N ARG A 322 11.27 -12.16 20.45
CA ARG A 322 11.27 -13.02 19.24
C ARG A 322 11.72 -12.28 17.98
N ALA A 323 11.68 -10.96 17.97
CA ALA A 323 12.22 -10.11 16.90
C ALA A 323 13.17 -9.09 17.49
N ARG A 324 14.44 -9.15 17.11
CA ARG A 324 15.51 -8.23 17.56
C ARG A 324 16.10 -7.39 16.44
N ARG A 325 15.80 -7.67 15.18
CA ARG A 325 16.19 -6.89 14.02
C ARG A 325 14.97 -6.57 13.20
N ILE A 326 14.57 -5.31 13.19
CA ILE A 326 13.49 -4.80 12.36
C ILE A 326 14.10 -3.96 11.26
N VAL A 327 13.70 -4.23 10.03
CA VAL A 327 14.09 -3.46 8.85
C VAL A 327 12.84 -2.85 8.26
N VAL A 328 12.78 -1.55 8.22
CA VAL A 328 11.69 -0.79 7.60
C VAL A 328 12.21 -0.18 6.33
N ILE A 329 11.60 -0.52 5.20
CA ILE A 329 11.96 0.01 3.88
C ILE A 329 10.77 0.79 3.35
N ALA A 330 10.90 2.12 3.26
CA ALA A 330 9.92 2.99 2.63
C ALA A 330 10.36 3.30 1.19
N VAL A 331 9.58 2.86 0.21
CA VAL A 331 9.86 3.05 -1.21
C VAL A 331 8.94 4.15 -1.73
N ASN A 332 9.51 5.29 -2.08
CA ASN A 332 8.80 6.47 -2.54
C ASN A 332 9.13 6.74 -4.01
N ALA A 333 8.14 6.53 -4.86
CA ALA A 333 8.25 6.79 -6.30
C ALA A 333 7.77 8.19 -6.69
N ARG A 334 7.84 9.17 -5.79
CA ARG A 334 7.40 10.53 -6.06
C ARG A 334 8.22 11.15 -7.20
N ALA A 335 7.52 11.69 -8.20
CA ALA A 335 8.11 12.57 -9.21
C ALA A 335 7.85 14.02 -8.80
N ASP A 336 8.81 14.88 -9.09
CA ASP A 336 8.58 16.31 -8.96
C ASP A 336 7.55 16.73 -10.01
N ALA A 337 6.41 17.25 -9.54
CA ALA A 337 5.44 17.83 -10.44
C ALA A 337 5.99 19.16 -10.97
N ASP A 338 6.80 19.11 -12.01
CA ASP A 338 7.05 20.32 -12.80
C ASP A 338 5.76 20.68 -13.58
N ASN A 339 4.89 21.37 -12.87
CA ASN A 339 3.65 21.85 -13.45
C ASN A 339 3.86 23.05 -14.37
N GLY A 340 5.08 23.61 -14.46
CA GLY A 340 5.36 24.83 -15.21
C GLY A 340 4.45 26.00 -14.83
N VAL A 341 3.80 25.93 -13.66
CA VAL A 341 2.85 26.95 -13.20
C VAL A 341 3.58 28.19 -12.78
N GLY A 342 4.69 28.03 -12.07
CA GLY A 342 5.47 29.17 -11.59
C GLY A 342 6.22 29.97 -12.69
N GLY A 343 6.42 29.36 -13.86
CA GLY A 343 7.06 30.00 -15.00
C GLY A 343 6.07 30.69 -15.97
N ASN A 344 4.76 30.53 -15.77
CA ASN A 344 3.76 31.11 -16.66
C ASN A 344 2.94 32.21 -15.94
N PRO A 345 2.89 33.43 -16.46
CA PRO A 345 2.11 34.53 -15.88
C PRO A 345 0.59 34.33 -16.00
N ALA A 346 0.12 33.43 -16.89
CA ALA A 346 -1.29 33.15 -17.03
C ALA A 346 -1.79 32.25 -15.90
N ALA A 347 -3.02 32.51 -15.41
CA ALA A 347 -3.66 31.62 -14.43
C ALA A 347 -3.78 30.19 -14.99
N PRO A 348 -3.47 29.15 -14.17
CA PRO A 348 -3.58 27.77 -14.62
C PRO A 348 -5.03 27.40 -14.94
N GLY A 349 -5.22 26.63 -16.02
CA GLY A 349 -6.54 26.12 -16.40
C GLY A 349 -7.13 25.16 -15.33
N LEU A 350 -8.44 25.01 -15.34
CA LEU A 350 -9.20 24.25 -14.33
C LEU A 350 -8.63 22.84 -14.08
N LEU A 351 -8.31 22.10 -15.14
CA LEU A 351 -7.77 20.75 -15.01
C LEU A 351 -6.45 20.72 -14.24
N LYS A 352 -5.59 21.73 -14.47
CA LYS A 352 -4.30 21.87 -13.80
C LYS A 352 -4.49 22.25 -12.32
N VAL A 353 -5.44 23.12 -12.02
CA VAL A 353 -5.82 23.47 -10.65
C VAL A 353 -6.36 22.23 -9.92
N VAL A 354 -7.26 21.48 -10.52
CA VAL A 354 -7.82 20.25 -9.93
C VAL A 354 -6.73 19.23 -9.64
N ASN A 355 -5.83 18.98 -10.59
CA ASN A 355 -4.72 18.06 -10.39
C ASN A 355 -3.76 18.52 -9.26
N THR A 356 -3.53 19.83 -9.15
CA THR A 356 -2.70 20.37 -8.07
C THR A 356 -3.39 20.26 -6.72
N VAL A 357 -4.70 20.57 -6.65
CA VAL A 357 -5.48 20.46 -5.40
C VAL A 357 -5.57 19.01 -4.91
N ILE A 358 -5.60 18.04 -5.82
CA ILE A 358 -5.54 16.61 -5.46
C ILE A 358 -4.13 16.18 -5.09
N GLY A 359 -3.12 16.61 -5.85
CA GLY A 359 -1.72 16.19 -5.67
C GLY A 359 -1.03 16.78 -4.44
N ALA A 360 -1.26 18.06 -4.13
CA ALA A 360 -0.60 18.72 -3.01
C ALA A 360 -0.90 18.12 -1.63
N PRO A 361 -2.15 17.71 -1.29
CA PRO A 361 -2.43 16.95 -0.07
C PRO A 361 -1.71 15.59 -0.03
N ILE A 362 -1.60 14.90 -1.16
CA ILE A 362 -0.87 13.62 -1.28
C ILE A 362 0.58 13.81 -0.84
N ASP A 363 1.23 14.85 -1.36
CA ASP A 363 2.62 15.19 -1.04
C ASP A 363 2.80 15.51 0.45
N SER A 364 1.93 16.35 1.01
CA SER A 364 2.00 16.75 2.41
C SER A 364 1.72 15.58 3.36
N THR A 365 0.81 14.68 2.99
CA THR A 365 0.47 13.49 3.78
C THR A 365 1.60 12.48 3.75
N THR A 366 2.22 12.27 2.58
CA THR A 366 3.40 11.39 2.45
C THR A 366 4.56 11.89 3.32
N ALA A 367 4.84 13.20 3.31
CA ALA A 367 5.89 13.78 4.14
C ALA A 367 5.60 13.60 5.64
N ARG A 368 4.36 13.83 6.08
CA ARG A 368 3.94 13.61 7.48
C ARG A 368 4.03 12.15 7.90
N THR A 369 3.63 11.24 7.01
CA THR A 369 3.70 9.80 7.28
C THR A 369 5.13 9.33 7.42
N ASN A 370 6.04 9.81 6.56
CA ASN A 370 7.45 9.50 6.67
C ASN A 370 8.04 10.07 7.96
N ALA A 371 7.65 11.28 8.37
CA ALA A 371 8.07 11.85 9.65
C ALA A 371 7.53 11.02 10.84
N SER A 372 6.28 10.62 10.83
CA SER A 372 5.70 9.77 11.88
C SER A 372 6.36 8.39 11.95
N LEU A 373 6.70 7.81 10.81
CA LEU A 373 7.45 6.56 10.75
C LEU A 373 8.87 6.74 11.31
N GLN A 374 9.52 7.86 11.01
CA GLN A 374 10.84 8.19 11.55
C GLN A 374 10.78 8.36 13.07
N ASP A 375 9.81 9.12 13.59
CA ASP A 375 9.61 9.32 15.04
C ASP A 375 9.37 7.99 15.77
N LEU A 376 8.60 7.08 15.15
CA LEU A 376 8.39 5.73 15.68
C LEU A 376 9.69 4.93 15.70
N VAL A 377 10.44 4.93 14.60
CA VAL A 377 11.73 4.24 14.50
C VAL A 377 12.71 4.77 15.56
N ASP A 378 12.76 6.09 15.76
CA ASP A 378 13.65 6.71 16.75
C ASP A 378 13.20 6.40 18.18
N THR A 379 11.89 6.30 18.42
CA THR A 379 11.34 5.82 19.69
C THR A 379 11.73 4.37 19.97
N LEU A 380 11.58 3.48 18.97
CA LEU A 380 11.99 2.07 19.09
C LEU A 380 13.51 1.91 19.28
N LYS A 381 14.33 2.71 18.60
CA LYS A 381 15.79 2.74 18.79
C LYS A 381 16.16 3.17 20.20
N SER A 382 15.55 4.26 20.70
CA SER A 382 15.78 4.77 22.04
C SER A 382 15.34 3.76 23.12
N ALA A 383 14.21 3.09 22.92
CA ALA A 383 13.76 2.01 23.81
C ALA A 383 14.69 0.78 23.77
N GLY A 384 15.25 0.46 22.59
CA GLY A 384 16.23 -0.63 22.41
C GLY A 384 17.56 -0.38 23.12
N ALA A 385 17.95 0.88 23.25
CA ALA A 385 19.16 1.31 23.96
C ALA A 385 18.98 1.34 25.49
N SER A 386 17.75 1.36 26.01
CA SER A 386 17.49 1.46 27.45
C SER A 386 17.87 0.18 28.18
N THR A 387 18.76 0.30 29.18
CA THR A 387 19.15 -0.78 30.08
C THR A 387 18.26 -0.88 31.32
N VAL A 388 17.43 0.13 31.58
CA VAL A 388 16.55 0.20 32.76
C VAL A 388 15.17 -0.30 32.38
N ARG A 389 14.66 -1.28 33.12
CA ARG A 389 13.33 -1.85 32.93
C ARG A 389 12.46 -1.71 34.16
N ALA A 390 11.27 -1.17 33.98
CA ALA A 390 10.22 -1.36 34.98
C ALA A 390 9.60 -2.77 34.83
N PRO A 391 9.14 -3.39 35.92
CA PRO A 391 8.42 -4.66 35.84
C PRO A 391 7.24 -4.56 34.88
N GLY A 392 7.13 -5.50 33.94
CA GLY A 392 6.06 -5.55 32.92
C GLY A 392 6.32 -4.73 31.64
N GLN A 393 7.44 -4.04 31.52
CA GLN A 393 7.80 -3.36 30.28
C GLN A 393 8.45 -4.30 29.23
N PRO A 394 8.26 -3.96 27.93
CA PRO A 394 8.76 -4.77 26.81
C PRO A 394 10.28 -4.99 26.80
N LEU A 395 10.69 -6.11 26.23
CA LEU A 395 12.10 -6.51 26.07
C LEU A 395 12.75 -5.86 24.84
N PHE A 396 12.92 -4.54 24.83
CA PHE A 396 13.58 -3.84 23.72
C PHE A 396 15.12 -3.95 23.71
N ALA A 397 15.75 -4.45 24.77
CA ALA A 397 17.22 -4.51 24.85
C ALA A 397 17.81 -5.33 23.69
N GLY A 398 18.73 -4.70 22.96
CA GLY A 398 19.37 -5.29 21.78
C GLY A 398 18.50 -5.26 20.52
N LEU A 399 17.37 -4.55 20.54
CA LEU A 399 16.59 -4.29 19.33
C LEU A 399 17.38 -3.34 18.42
N ARG A 400 17.57 -3.75 17.16
CA ARG A 400 18.12 -2.90 16.11
C ARG A 400 17.03 -2.61 15.07
N VAL A 401 16.80 -1.33 14.79
CA VAL A 401 15.85 -0.87 13.80
C VAL A 401 16.59 -0.17 12.67
N TYR A 402 16.57 -0.76 11.49
CA TYR A 402 17.14 -0.21 10.27
C TYR A 402 16.04 0.53 9.51
N ASN A 403 16.12 1.86 9.48
CA ASN A 403 15.22 2.68 8.69
C ASN A 403 15.87 2.99 7.34
N ILE A 404 15.22 2.56 6.26
CA ILE A 404 15.73 2.64 4.91
C ILE A 404 14.66 3.36 4.08
N SER A 405 15.01 4.50 3.49
CA SER A 405 14.15 5.15 2.51
C SER A 405 14.77 5.00 1.12
N VAL A 406 13.96 4.60 0.17
CA VAL A 406 14.30 4.55 -1.25
C VAL A 406 13.53 5.66 -1.93
N ASP A 407 14.20 6.77 -2.23
CA ASP A 407 13.60 7.98 -2.76
C ASP A 407 14.51 8.57 -3.85
N PHE A 408 13.92 9.15 -4.89
CA PHE A 408 14.67 9.73 -6.01
C PHE A 408 15.55 10.93 -5.61
N ASP A 409 15.32 11.54 -4.46
CA ASP A 409 16.18 12.61 -3.92
C ASP A 409 17.48 12.08 -3.31
N GLN A 410 17.64 10.77 -3.17
CA GLN A 410 18.81 10.13 -2.57
C GLN A 410 19.85 9.63 -3.58
N PHE A 411 19.67 9.95 -4.85
CA PHE A 411 20.71 9.68 -5.85
C PHE A 411 21.99 10.47 -5.57
N LEU A 412 23.12 9.83 -5.79
CA LEU A 412 24.42 10.47 -5.72
C LEU A 412 24.64 11.42 -6.92
N PRO A 413 25.49 12.45 -6.79
CA PRO A 413 25.71 13.43 -7.86
C PRO A 413 26.07 12.81 -9.21
N GLU A 414 26.83 11.74 -9.23
CA GLU A 414 27.21 11.00 -10.44
C GLU A 414 26.04 10.28 -11.13
N GLN A 415 24.93 10.10 -10.42
CA GLN A 415 23.71 9.44 -10.91
C GLN A 415 22.63 10.42 -11.36
N HIS A 416 22.98 11.71 -11.48
CA HIS A 416 22.03 12.80 -11.75
C HIS A 416 21.22 12.59 -13.05
N GLN A 417 21.80 11.97 -14.08
CA GLN A 417 21.09 11.70 -15.34
C GLN A 417 19.95 10.69 -15.10
N LEU A 418 20.19 9.62 -14.33
CA LEU A 418 19.16 8.64 -13.97
C LEU A 418 18.10 9.28 -13.08
N GLN A 419 18.50 10.13 -12.12
CA GLN A 419 17.56 10.88 -11.27
C GLN A 419 16.60 11.73 -12.12
N ILE A 420 17.10 12.50 -13.07
CA ILE A 420 16.28 13.30 -13.98
C ILE A 420 15.34 12.40 -14.79
N ALA A 421 15.86 11.31 -15.33
CA ALA A 421 15.08 10.40 -16.16
C ALA A 421 13.87 9.83 -15.39
N VAL A 422 14.09 9.28 -14.18
CA VAL A 422 13.02 8.67 -13.40
C VAL A 422 12.04 9.68 -12.82
N LYS A 423 12.49 10.89 -12.45
CA LYS A 423 11.62 11.97 -11.98
C LYS A 423 10.70 12.50 -13.08
N ASN A 424 11.11 12.41 -14.34
CA ASN A 424 10.32 12.80 -15.50
C ASN A 424 9.31 11.74 -15.97
N ILE A 425 9.31 10.54 -15.40
CA ILE A 425 8.30 9.54 -15.71
C ILE A 425 6.97 9.97 -15.10
N GLY A 426 5.98 10.27 -15.94
CA GLY A 426 4.63 10.63 -15.49
C GLY A 426 3.90 9.47 -14.78
N THR A 427 2.88 9.79 -13.98
CA THR A 427 2.00 8.77 -13.41
C THR A 427 1.09 8.21 -14.50
N SER A 428 1.28 6.96 -14.87
CA SER A 428 0.63 6.28 -15.98
C SER A 428 0.63 4.77 -15.73
N TRP A 429 -0.19 4.03 -16.46
CA TRP A 429 -0.18 2.56 -16.50
C TRP A 429 0.70 2.00 -17.61
N SER A 430 1.45 2.84 -18.31
CA SER A 430 2.40 2.44 -19.36
C SER A 430 3.75 3.07 -19.12
N LEU A 431 4.80 2.33 -19.46
CA LEU A 431 6.19 2.77 -19.48
C LEU A 431 6.79 2.43 -20.83
N SER A 432 7.64 3.30 -21.35
CA SER A 432 8.52 2.89 -22.45
C SER A 432 9.56 1.87 -21.94
N PRO A 433 10.14 1.03 -22.80
CA PRO A 433 11.17 0.08 -22.40
C PRO A 433 12.33 0.71 -21.63
N THR A 434 12.75 1.91 -22.03
CA THR A 434 13.81 2.68 -21.36
C THR A 434 13.37 3.13 -19.96
N GLN A 435 12.18 3.71 -19.83
CA GLN A 435 11.62 4.13 -18.54
C GLN A 435 11.46 2.97 -17.57
N LEU A 436 11.01 1.81 -18.06
CA LEU A 436 10.90 0.61 -17.26
C LEU A 436 12.26 0.17 -16.72
N GLN A 437 13.26 0.11 -17.58
CA GLN A 437 14.62 -0.25 -17.18
C GLN A 437 15.20 0.75 -16.17
N GLU A 438 15.06 2.04 -16.42
CA GLU A 438 15.55 3.11 -15.55
C GLU A 438 14.88 3.07 -14.18
N ALA A 439 13.56 2.84 -14.10
CA ALA A 439 12.84 2.78 -12.84
C ALA A 439 13.21 1.54 -12.01
N VAL A 440 13.38 0.37 -12.64
CA VAL A 440 13.84 -0.85 -11.97
C VAL A 440 15.27 -0.68 -11.45
N GLU A 441 16.17 -0.14 -12.29
CA GLU A 441 17.57 0.07 -11.89
C GLU A 441 17.68 1.12 -10.77
N ALA A 442 16.84 2.16 -10.79
CA ALA A 442 16.75 3.13 -9.70
C ALA A 442 16.44 2.46 -8.36
N GLY A 443 15.48 1.54 -8.33
CA GLY A 443 15.14 0.79 -7.11
C GLY A 443 16.32 -0.02 -6.57
N ARG A 444 17.03 -0.70 -7.46
CA ARG A 444 18.24 -1.48 -7.11
C ARG A 444 19.35 -0.61 -6.56
N ILE A 445 19.69 0.46 -7.26
CA ILE A 445 20.80 1.36 -6.89
C ILE A 445 20.50 2.04 -5.55
N LEU A 446 19.31 2.65 -5.41
CA LEU A 446 18.94 3.41 -4.22
C LEU A 446 18.90 2.54 -2.96
N LEU A 447 18.37 1.32 -3.05
CA LEU A 447 18.43 0.39 -1.92
C LEU A 447 19.88 -0.02 -1.61
N ARG A 448 20.63 -0.44 -2.63
CA ARG A 448 22.00 -0.94 -2.46
C ARG A 448 22.93 0.08 -1.81
N GLN A 449 22.85 1.34 -2.22
CA GLN A 449 23.71 2.40 -1.69
C GLN A 449 23.26 2.98 -0.35
N HIS A 450 22.05 2.66 0.12
CA HIS A 450 21.51 3.26 1.35
C HIS A 450 22.36 2.87 2.57
N PRO A 451 22.81 3.84 3.40
CA PRO A 451 23.74 3.57 4.51
C PRO A 451 23.23 2.51 5.50
N CYS A 452 21.95 2.56 5.87
CA CYS A 452 21.39 1.57 6.80
C CYS A 452 21.15 0.19 6.15
N PHE A 453 21.03 0.10 4.83
CA PHE A 453 21.06 -1.17 4.12
C PHE A 453 22.46 -1.78 4.13
N GLN A 454 23.48 -0.98 3.87
CA GLN A 454 24.89 -1.40 3.99
C GLN A 454 25.24 -1.83 5.43
N ARG A 455 24.66 -1.13 6.45
CA ARG A 455 24.80 -1.53 7.84
C ARG A 455 24.13 -2.86 8.13
N LEU A 456 22.95 -3.11 7.59
CA LEU A 456 22.26 -4.40 7.70
C LEU A 456 23.11 -5.53 7.13
N LEU A 457 23.66 -5.35 5.90
CA LEU A 457 24.52 -6.33 5.26
C LEU A 457 25.77 -6.62 6.10
N LEU A 458 26.41 -5.58 6.65
CA LEU A 458 27.56 -5.72 7.53
C LEU A 458 27.20 -6.53 8.79
N ASP A 459 26.10 -6.19 9.45
CA ASP A 459 25.66 -6.84 10.70
C ASP A 459 25.17 -8.29 10.50
N LEU A 460 24.83 -8.65 9.27
CA LEU A 460 24.46 -10.01 8.85
C LEU A 460 25.64 -10.80 8.27
N ASN A 461 26.84 -10.22 8.19
CA ASN A 461 27.97 -10.78 7.46
C ASN A 461 27.64 -11.14 5.99
N ALA A 462 26.72 -10.42 5.38
CA ALA A 462 26.40 -10.51 3.98
C ALA A 462 27.47 -9.82 3.12
N ARG A 463 27.66 -10.24 1.89
CA ARG A 463 28.63 -9.64 0.96
C ARG A 463 27.98 -9.43 -0.42
N PRO A 464 28.41 -8.42 -1.16
CA PRO A 464 29.45 -7.42 -0.85
C PRO A 464 28.87 -6.22 -0.05
N VAL A 465 29.70 -5.59 0.79
CA VAL A 465 29.49 -4.25 1.34
C VAL A 465 30.27 -3.23 0.51
N LEU A 466 29.73 -2.00 0.36
CA LEU A 466 30.29 -0.98 -0.55
C LEU A 466 31.36 -0.10 0.08
N ALA A 467 31.51 -0.13 1.40
CA ALA A 467 32.47 0.72 2.10
C ALA A 467 33.08 -0.02 3.29
N GLU A 468 34.13 0.57 3.85
CA GLU A 468 34.79 0.06 5.05
C GLU A 468 33.83 0.01 6.24
N PRO A 469 33.90 -1.03 7.12
CA PRO A 469 32.99 -1.23 8.24
C PRO A 469 32.87 -0.01 9.16
N ALA A 470 33.95 0.72 9.41
CA ALA A 470 33.95 1.92 10.24
C ALA A 470 33.10 3.04 9.62
N THR A 471 33.21 3.24 8.31
CA THR A 471 32.42 4.23 7.58
C THR A 471 30.95 3.87 7.58
N ILE A 472 30.61 2.60 7.37
CA ILE A 472 29.23 2.11 7.38
C ILE A 472 28.59 2.33 8.77
N ARG A 473 29.29 1.99 9.87
CA ARG A 473 28.82 2.21 11.24
C ARG A 473 28.58 3.69 11.54
N LYS A 474 29.45 4.57 11.05
CA LYS A 474 29.31 6.01 11.21
C LYS A 474 28.09 6.57 10.45
N SER A 475 27.78 6.03 9.28
CA SER A 475 26.69 6.50 8.41
C SER A 475 25.31 6.00 8.86
N CYS A 476 25.24 4.85 9.58
CA CYS A 476 24.01 4.34 10.20
C CYS A 476 24.36 3.81 11.61
N PRO A 477 24.49 4.71 12.62
CA PRO A 477 24.95 4.35 13.94
C PRO A 477 23.86 3.71 14.80
N PHE A 478 24.28 2.83 15.70
CA PHE A 478 23.52 2.32 16.83
C PHE A 478 24.17 2.71 18.14
N GLU A 479 23.41 2.68 19.24
CA GLU A 479 23.91 3.11 20.56
C GLU A 479 25.10 2.26 21.05
N ASP A 480 25.12 0.97 20.74
CA ASP A 480 26.20 0.05 21.10
C ASP A 480 27.51 0.32 20.34
N ASP A 481 27.48 1.06 19.21
CA ASP A 481 28.70 1.49 18.51
C ASP A 481 29.50 2.56 19.31
N LYS A 482 28.87 3.21 20.30
CA LYS A 482 29.53 4.23 21.15
C LYS A 482 30.35 3.64 22.27
N ILE A 483 30.21 2.34 22.52
CA ILE A 483 30.83 1.64 23.65
C ILE A 483 32.06 0.82 23.20
N SER A 484 32.23 0.67 21.91
CA SER A 484 33.35 -0.04 21.30
C SER A 484 34.39 0.93 20.71
#